data_8daf2aa3bfa52da75a6662b3c2bc386c
#
_entry.id   8daf2aa3bfa52da75a6662b3c2bc386c
#
_cell.length_a   1.000
_cell.length_b   1.000
_cell.length_c   1.000
_cell.angle_alpha   90.00
_cell.angle_beta   90.00
_cell.angle_gamma   90.00
#
_symmetry.space_group_name_H-M   'P 1'
#
loop_
_entity.id
_entity.type
_entity.pdbx_description
1 polymer ?
#
loop_
_entity_poly.entity_id
_entity_poly.type
_entity_poly.pdbx_seq_one_letter_code
_entity_poly.pdbx_strand_id
1 'polypeptide(L)'
;SLFCALNLRVMKKNIAIFASGSGSNTENIIRYFRENEAIQVSLVLSNRSDAYVLERAHRLGVPCNVFPKEDWVAGDEILAVLQEYHIDFVVLAGFLVRVPDLLLHAYPNKIINIHPALLPKFGGKGMYGDRVHEAVVAAGEKKSGITIHYINERYDEGNIVFQAACPVLPTDSPEDVAKKVHALEYEHFPRVIERVLCGE
;
A
#
# COMPACT_ATOMS: atom_id res chain seq x y z
N SER A 1 26.69 33.80 -7.78
CA SER A 1 27.34 33.14 -8.87
C SER A 1 26.45 32.03 -9.41
N LEU A 2 26.32 31.94 -10.70
CA LEU A 2 25.47 31.00 -11.43
C LEU A 2 25.81 29.51 -11.18
N PHE A 3 26.91 29.20 -10.56
CA PHE A 3 27.33 27.82 -10.31
C PHE A 3 26.72 27.17 -9.07
N CYS A 4 26.15 27.96 -8.17
CA CYS A 4 25.51 27.43 -6.96
C CYS A 4 24.05 27.08 -7.15
N ALA A 5 23.40 27.52 -8.23
CA ALA A 5 21.99 27.28 -8.53
C ALA A 5 21.74 25.97 -9.29
N LEU A 6 22.80 25.30 -9.75
CA LEU A 6 22.65 24.13 -10.64
C LEU A 6 22.69 22.76 -9.95
N ASN A 7 22.86 22.68 -8.64
CA ASN A 7 23.02 21.41 -7.94
C ASN A 7 22.02 21.13 -6.80
N LEU A 8 20.93 21.89 -6.71
CA LEU A 8 19.81 21.52 -5.86
C LEU A 8 18.80 20.70 -6.70
N ARG A 9 19.22 19.59 -7.28
CA ARG A 9 18.30 18.53 -7.62
C ARG A 9 17.76 18.03 -6.29
N VAL A 10 16.52 18.46 -5.95
CA VAL A 10 15.79 17.86 -4.85
C VAL A 10 15.75 16.36 -5.13
N MET A 11 16.46 15.58 -4.31
CA MET A 11 16.45 14.12 -4.47
C MET A 11 15.03 13.63 -4.17
N LYS A 12 14.44 12.92 -5.12
CA LYS A 12 13.12 12.32 -4.93
C LYS A 12 13.16 11.29 -3.82
N LYS A 13 12.07 11.21 -3.06
CA LYS A 13 11.84 10.09 -2.15
C LYS A 13 11.39 8.89 -2.96
N ASN A 14 12.03 7.76 -2.71
CA ASN A 14 11.78 6.52 -3.43
C ASN A 14 10.81 5.63 -2.64
N ILE A 15 9.70 5.24 -3.28
CA ILE A 15 8.70 4.36 -2.71
C ILE A 15 8.85 2.95 -3.30
N ALA A 16 8.74 1.93 -2.45
CA ALA A 16 8.45 0.57 -2.86
C ALA A 16 6.99 0.23 -2.54
N ILE A 17 6.33 -0.48 -3.45
CA ILE A 17 4.97 -0.99 -3.24
C ILE A 17 5.02 -2.51 -3.17
N PHE A 18 4.41 -3.10 -2.13
CA PHE A 18 4.25 -4.54 -2.01
C PHE A 18 2.80 -4.90 -2.31
N ALA A 19 2.59 -5.86 -3.18
CA ALA A 19 1.26 -6.29 -3.60
C ALA A 19 1.24 -7.78 -3.95
N SER A 20 0.13 -8.45 -3.62
CA SER A 20 -0.03 -9.90 -3.86
C SER A 20 -0.96 -10.24 -5.00
N GLY A 21 -1.74 -9.30 -5.50
CA GLY A 21 -2.84 -9.57 -6.42
C GLY A 21 -2.84 -8.75 -7.71
N SER A 22 -4.00 -8.19 -8.04
CA SER A 22 -4.23 -7.53 -9.33
C SER A 22 -3.39 -6.28 -9.54
N GLY A 23 -3.07 -5.55 -8.46
CA GLY A 23 -2.25 -4.35 -8.55
C GLY A 23 -2.97 -3.11 -9.06
N SER A 24 -4.29 -3.05 -8.99
CA SER A 24 -5.04 -1.87 -9.42
C SER A 24 -4.69 -0.62 -8.61
N ASN A 25 -4.54 -0.76 -7.29
CA ASN A 25 -4.03 0.33 -6.45
C ASN A 25 -2.59 0.70 -6.81
N THR A 26 -1.74 -0.29 -7.05
CA THR A 26 -0.36 -0.06 -7.46
C THR A 26 -0.29 0.75 -8.76
N GLU A 27 -1.05 0.40 -9.77
CA GLU A 27 -1.11 1.17 -11.02
C GLU A 27 -1.58 2.59 -10.77
N ASN A 28 -2.63 2.77 -9.98
CA ASN A 28 -3.15 4.09 -9.64
C ASN A 28 -2.09 4.97 -8.96
N ILE A 29 -1.34 4.40 -8.01
CA ILE A 29 -0.25 5.10 -7.31
C ILE A 29 0.88 5.46 -8.28
N ILE A 30 1.30 4.53 -9.13
CA ILE A 30 2.37 4.78 -10.12
C ILE A 30 1.95 5.93 -11.05
N ARG A 31 0.72 5.92 -11.57
CA ARG A 31 0.22 6.97 -12.47
C ARG A 31 0.13 8.32 -11.77
N TYR A 32 -0.31 8.33 -10.52
CA TYR A 32 -0.43 9.55 -9.74
C TYR A 32 0.93 10.26 -9.55
N PHE A 33 2.00 9.50 -9.28
CA PHE A 33 3.32 10.05 -9.03
C PHE A 33 4.21 10.16 -10.27
N ARG A 34 3.71 9.81 -11.45
CA ARG A 34 4.54 9.74 -12.67
C ARG A 34 5.31 11.02 -12.97
N GLU A 35 4.70 12.18 -12.75
CA GLU A 35 5.32 13.49 -12.99
C GLU A 35 5.57 14.26 -11.69
N ASN A 36 5.52 13.59 -10.56
CA ASN A 36 5.79 14.22 -9.28
C ASN A 36 7.29 14.48 -9.14
N GLU A 37 7.66 15.69 -8.72
CA GLU A 37 9.06 16.09 -8.58
C GLU A 37 9.69 15.62 -7.26
N ALA A 38 8.88 15.31 -6.27
CA ALA A 38 9.33 14.96 -4.92
C ALA A 38 9.29 13.47 -4.61
N ILE A 39 8.44 12.70 -5.31
CA ILE A 39 8.16 11.30 -5.00
C ILE A 39 8.24 10.46 -6.28
N GLN A 40 8.85 9.29 -6.17
CA GLN A 40 8.99 8.34 -7.27
C GLN A 40 8.67 6.93 -6.78
N VAL A 41 7.84 6.20 -7.53
CA VAL A 41 7.66 4.76 -7.31
C VAL A 41 8.80 4.04 -8.01
N SER A 42 9.73 3.48 -7.25
CA SER A 42 10.98 2.93 -7.75
C SER A 42 11.00 1.42 -7.87
N LEU A 43 10.09 0.73 -7.16
CA LEU A 43 10.12 -0.72 -7.04
C LEU A 43 8.74 -1.27 -6.69
N VAL A 44 8.39 -2.40 -7.29
CA VAL A 44 7.21 -3.19 -6.91
C VAL A 44 7.68 -4.59 -6.53
N LEU A 45 7.29 -5.06 -5.35
CA LEU A 45 7.58 -6.42 -4.90
C LEU A 45 6.30 -7.22 -4.72
N SER A 46 6.36 -8.49 -5.05
CA SER A 46 5.27 -9.44 -4.83
C SER A 46 5.81 -10.75 -4.22
N ASN A 47 4.90 -11.47 -3.56
CA ASN A 47 5.17 -12.81 -3.04
C ASN A 47 4.69 -13.91 -4.00
N ARG A 48 4.09 -13.53 -5.14
CA ARG A 48 3.50 -14.47 -6.09
C ARG A 48 3.97 -14.16 -7.52
N SER A 49 4.54 -15.16 -8.18
CA SER A 49 5.01 -15.03 -9.56
C SER A 49 3.87 -14.87 -10.57
N ASP A 50 2.65 -15.27 -10.21
CA ASP A 50 1.45 -15.14 -11.05
C ASP A 50 0.63 -13.87 -10.75
N ALA A 51 1.10 -12.98 -9.89
CA ALA A 51 0.37 -11.76 -9.55
C ALA A 51 0.34 -10.79 -10.73
N TYR A 52 -0.85 -10.32 -11.08
CA TYR A 52 -1.03 -9.41 -12.22
C TYR A 52 -0.37 -8.04 -11.98
N VAL A 53 -0.11 -7.68 -10.73
CA VAL A 53 0.63 -6.45 -10.40
C VAL A 53 1.99 -6.39 -11.11
N LEU A 54 2.64 -7.55 -11.33
CA LEU A 54 3.94 -7.62 -12.03
C LEU A 54 3.80 -7.19 -13.49
N GLU A 55 2.75 -7.61 -14.16
CA GLU A 55 2.44 -7.20 -15.52
C GLU A 55 2.19 -5.69 -15.60
N ARG A 56 1.45 -5.15 -14.65
CA ARG A 56 1.19 -3.70 -14.57
C ARG A 56 2.48 -2.91 -14.36
N ALA A 57 3.33 -3.33 -13.42
CA ALA A 57 4.62 -2.69 -13.17
C ALA A 57 5.50 -2.70 -14.41
N HIS A 58 5.57 -3.84 -15.09
CA HIS A 58 6.33 -3.98 -16.33
C HIS A 58 5.86 -3.01 -17.41
N ARG A 59 4.56 -2.95 -17.66
CA ARG A 59 3.98 -2.05 -18.65
C ARG A 59 4.19 -0.57 -18.31
N LEU A 60 4.25 -0.25 -17.03
CA LEU A 60 4.44 1.11 -16.56
C LEU A 60 5.91 1.49 -16.38
N GLY A 61 6.82 0.58 -16.72
CA GLY A 61 8.25 0.83 -16.66
C GLY A 61 8.84 0.88 -15.25
N VAL A 62 8.18 0.28 -14.26
CA VAL A 62 8.65 0.23 -12.88
C VAL A 62 9.33 -1.13 -12.63
N PRO A 63 10.57 -1.15 -12.12
CA PRO A 63 11.23 -2.39 -11.75
C PRO A 63 10.39 -3.20 -10.77
N CYS A 64 10.31 -4.50 -10.97
CA CYS A 64 9.58 -5.39 -10.07
C CYS A 64 10.37 -6.67 -9.81
N ASN A 65 10.08 -7.28 -8.67
CA ASN A 65 10.73 -8.51 -8.26
C ASN A 65 9.77 -9.37 -7.47
N VAL A 66 10.00 -10.68 -7.48
CA VAL A 66 9.20 -11.66 -6.75
C VAL A 66 10.10 -12.38 -5.77
N PHE A 67 9.64 -12.50 -4.53
CA PHE A 67 10.33 -13.26 -3.51
C PHE A 67 9.41 -14.37 -3.00
N PRO A 68 9.92 -15.61 -2.89
CA PRO A 68 9.14 -16.71 -2.33
C PRO A 68 8.89 -16.51 -0.84
N LYS A 69 7.96 -17.27 -0.30
CA LYS A 69 7.51 -17.16 1.08
C LYS A 69 8.66 -17.20 2.10
N GLU A 70 9.68 -18.02 1.83
CA GLU A 70 10.83 -18.17 2.72
C GLU A 70 11.58 -16.84 2.92
N ASP A 71 11.73 -16.07 1.86
CA ASP A 71 12.41 -14.77 1.93
C ASP A 71 11.59 -13.74 2.71
N TRP A 72 10.27 -13.88 2.72
CA TRP A 72 9.39 -13.01 3.52
C TRP A 72 9.39 -13.37 5.01
N VAL A 73 9.87 -14.55 5.38
CA VAL A 73 10.04 -14.91 6.79
C VAL A 73 11.27 -14.23 7.38
N ALA A 74 12.43 -14.36 6.75
CA ALA A 74 13.69 -13.78 7.23
C ALA A 74 13.81 -12.29 6.90
N GLY A 75 13.51 -11.91 5.67
CA GLY A 75 13.52 -10.53 5.21
C GLY A 75 14.84 -10.00 4.68
N ASP A 76 15.95 -10.74 4.84
CA ASP A 76 17.30 -10.27 4.46
C ASP A 76 17.42 -9.92 2.98
N GLU A 77 16.92 -10.81 2.12
CA GLU A 77 16.97 -10.62 0.67
C GLU A 77 16.13 -9.42 0.24
N ILE A 78 14.98 -9.24 0.87
CA ILE A 78 14.09 -8.12 0.60
C ILE A 78 14.73 -6.82 1.05
N LEU A 79 15.30 -6.76 2.25
CA LEU A 79 15.98 -5.58 2.75
C LEU A 79 17.13 -5.18 1.83
N ALA A 80 17.90 -6.14 1.33
CA ALA A 80 19.00 -5.88 0.40
C ALA A 80 18.51 -5.19 -0.89
N VAL A 81 17.39 -5.64 -1.44
CA VAL A 81 16.80 -5.03 -2.65
C VAL A 81 16.26 -3.63 -2.35
N LEU A 82 15.61 -3.43 -1.21
CA LEU A 82 15.14 -2.09 -0.80
C LEU A 82 16.31 -1.11 -0.67
N GLN A 83 17.44 -1.57 -0.12
CA GLN A 83 18.65 -0.75 -0.02
C GLN A 83 19.27 -0.46 -1.38
N GLU A 84 19.31 -1.44 -2.27
CA GLU A 84 19.82 -1.28 -3.64
C GLU A 84 19.06 -0.20 -4.40
N TYR A 85 17.74 -0.15 -4.25
CA TYR A 85 16.89 0.85 -4.89
C TYR A 85 16.74 2.14 -4.08
N HIS A 86 17.47 2.28 -3.00
CA HIS A 86 17.42 3.46 -2.11
C HIS A 86 16.01 3.80 -1.64
N ILE A 87 15.26 2.78 -1.25
CA ILE A 87 13.86 2.95 -0.83
C ILE A 87 13.80 3.70 0.50
N ASP A 88 13.00 4.76 0.52
CA ASP A 88 12.76 5.61 1.69
C ASP A 88 11.47 5.24 2.43
N PHE A 89 10.50 4.66 1.72
CA PHE A 89 9.16 4.42 2.25
C PHE A 89 8.52 3.21 1.57
N VAL A 90 7.75 2.44 2.32
CA VAL A 90 7.07 1.23 1.81
C VAL A 90 5.56 1.38 1.92
N VAL A 91 4.87 1.03 0.85
CA VAL A 91 3.40 1.05 0.76
C VAL A 91 2.91 -0.37 0.54
N LEU A 92 2.01 -0.83 1.39
CA LEU A 92 1.35 -2.12 1.21
C LEU A 92 -0.01 -1.89 0.54
N ALA A 93 -0.18 -2.45 -0.64
CA ALA A 93 -1.38 -2.31 -1.46
C ALA A 93 -1.94 -3.68 -1.82
N GLY A 94 -2.73 -4.26 -0.93
CA GLY A 94 -3.25 -5.62 -1.08
C GLY A 94 -2.16 -6.67 -0.92
N PHE A 95 -1.27 -6.47 0.02
CA PHE A 95 -0.21 -7.43 0.33
C PHE A 95 -0.67 -8.38 1.43
N LEU A 96 -0.67 -9.68 1.13
CA LEU A 96 -1.29 -10.71 1.99
C LEU A 96 -0.30 -11.44 2.90
N VAL A 97 0.99 -11.14 2.79
CA VAL A 97 2.02 -11.77 3.61
C VAL A 97 2.41 -10.82 4.74
N ARG A 98 2.73 -11.38 5.90
CA ARG A 98 3.25 -10.59 7.01
C ARG A 98 4.61 -9.99 6.65
N VAL A 99 4.78 -8.71 6.88
CA VAL A 99 6.06 -8.03 6.71
C VAL A 99 7.03 -8.52 7.80
N PRO A 100 8.25 -8.96 7.42
CA PRO A 100 9.22 -9.42 8.42
C PRO A 100 9.61 -8.34 9.43
N ASP A 101 9.86 -8.74 10.66
CA ASP A 101 10.30 -7.82 11.72
C ASP A 101 11.56 -7.05 11.34
N LEU A 102 12.46 -7.68 10.58
CA LEU A 102 13.66 -7.02 10.07
C LEU A 102 13.32 -5.76 9.26
N LEU A 103 12.30 -5.81 8.42
CA LEU A 103 11.85 -4.64 7.64
C LEU A 103 11.16 -3.60 8.53
N LEU A 104 10.37 -4.04 9.51
CA LEU A 104 9.71 -3.13 10.46
C LEU A 104 10.75 -2.34 11.26
N HIS A 105 11.86 -2.97 11.63
CA HIS A 105 12.95 -2.31 12.35
C HIS A 105 13.78 -1.38 11.44
N ALA A 106 13.96 -1.74 10.18
CA ALA A 106 14.71 -0.93 9.22
C ALA A 106 13.93 0.30 8.74
N TYR A 107 12.60 0.22 8.75
CA TYR A 107 11.69 1.26 8.27
C TYR A 107 10.69 1.69 9.36
N PRO A 108 11.15 2.18 10.52
CA PRO A 108 10.25 2.57 11.60
C PRO A 108 9.40 3.77 11.17
N ASN A 109 8.08 3.65 11.32
CA ASN A 109 7.11 4.67 10.88
C ASN A 109 7.22 5.03 9.40
N LYS A 110 7.66 4.08 8.56
CA LYS A 110 7.85 4.28 7.12
C LYS A 110 7.19 3.19 6.29
N ILE A 111 6.27 2.43 6.87
CA ILE A 111 5.48 1.43 6.17
C ILE A 111 4.01 1.68 6.49
N ILE A 112 3.22 1.95 5.45
CA ILE A 112 1.77 2.12 5.59
C ILE A 112 1.03 1.05 4.81
N ASN A 113 -0.15 0.70 5.33
CA ASN A 113 -1.06 -0.27 4.73
C ASN A 113 -2.41 0.38 4.49
N ILE A 114 -3.12 -0.08 3.49
CA ILE A 114 -4.53 0.23 3.30
C ILE A 114 -5.36 -1.01 3.61
N HIS A 115 -6.33 -0.85 4.50
CA HIS A 115 -7.28 -1.90 4.87
C HIS A 115 -8.67 -1.53 4.35
N PRO A 116 -9.40 -2.47 3.71
CA PRO A 116 -10.66 -2.17 3.04
C PRO A 116 -11.87 -2.19 3.99
N ALA A 117 -11.72 -1.67 5.19
CA ALA A 117 -12.77 -1.49 6.18
C ALA A 117 -12.40 -0.39 7.16
N LEU A 118 -13.34 -0.05 8.04
CA LEU A 118 -13.14 0.95 9.09
C LEU A 118 -12.62 0.27 10.36
N LEU A 119 -11.30 0.17 10.51
CA LEU A 119 -10.69 -0.38 11.72
C LEU A 119 -11.15 0.40 12.96
N PRO A 120 -11.28 -0.25 14.13
CA PRO A 120 -10.84 -1.62 14.46
C PRO A 120 -11.78 -2.74 14.05
N LYS A 121 -12.98 -2.44 13.54
CA LYS A 121 -13.89 -3.47 13.06
C LYS A 121 -13.33 -4.13 11.78
N PHE A 122 -13.61 -5.43 11.63
CA PHE A 122 -13.25 -6.21 10.45
C PHE A 122 -11.74 -6.19 10.14
N GLY A 123 -10.91 -6.09 11.18
CA GLY A 123 -9.48 -6.26 11.13
C GLY A 123 -9.05 -7.63 11.67
N GLY A 124 -7.74 -7.88 11.67
CA GLY A 124 -7.15 -9.07 12.23
C GLY A 124 -7.08 -10.26 11.28
N LYS A 125 -6.80 -11.43 11.86
CA LYS A 125 -6.54 -12.66 11.09
C LYS A 125 -7.73 -13.04 10.20
N GLY A 126 -7.44 -13.26 8.92
CA GLY A 126 -8.44 -13.71 7.96
C GLY A 126 -9.27 -12.58 7.33
N MET A 127 -9.13 -11.35 7.81
CA MET A 127 -9.86 -10.19 7.29
C MET A 127 -9.07 -9.51 6.17
N TYR A 128 -9.20 -10.02 4.97
CA TYR A 128 -8.55 -9.47 3.76
C TYR A 128 -9.44 -9.68 2.53
N GLY A 129 -9.29 -8.79 1.55
CA GLY A 129 -9.97 -8.90 0.26
C GLY A 129 -11.49 -9.00 0.37
N ASP A 130 -12.07 -9.91 -0.40
CA ASP A 130 -13.51 -10.09 -0.45
C ASP A 130 -14.13 -10.56 0.88
N ARG A 131 -13.34 -11.23 1.71
CA ARG A 131 -13.82 -11.68 3.05
C ARG A 131 -14.25 -10.52 3.92
N VAL A 132 -13.61 -9.38 3.79
CA VAL A 132 -13.98 -8.18 4.55
C VAL A 132 -15.36 -7.69 4.13
N HIS A 133 -15.61 -7.61 2.84
CA HIS A 133 -16.90 -7.14 2.31
C HIS A 133 -18.04 -8.12 2.63
N GLU A 134 -17.76 -9.40 2.56
CA GLU A 134 -18.71 -10.45 2.98
C GLU A 134 -19.07 -10.29 4.46
N ALA A 135 -18.07 -10.06 5.31
CA ALA A 135 -18.28 -9.89 6.75
C ALA A 135 -19.07 -8.62 7.08
N VAL A 136 -18.79 -7.53 6.38
CA VAL A 136 -19.51 -6.25 6.53
C VAL A 136 -20.98 -6.43 6.20
N VAL A 137 -21.30 -7.05 5.08
CA VAL A 137 -22.68 -7.32 4.65
C VAL A 137 -23.37 -8.28 5.62
N ALA A 138 -22.71 -9.36 6.01
CA ALA A 138 -23.27 -10.35 6.94
C ALA A 138 -23.58 -9.75 8.31
N ALA A 139 -22.79 -8.78 8.75
CA ALA A 139 -23.02 -8.09 10.04
C ALA A 139 -24.12 -7.02 9.97
N GLY A 140 -24.67 -6.74 8.78
CA GLY A 140 -25.70 -5.71 8.61
C GLY A 140 -25.20 -4.30 8.88
N GLU A 141 -23.93 -4.04 8.63
CA GLU A 141 -23.34 -2.71 8.84
C GLU A 141 -23.95 -1.68 7.90
N LYS A 142 -24.14 -0.46 8.40
CA LYS A 142 -24.68 0.66 7.61
C LYS A 142 -23.63 1.46 6.86
N LYS A 143 -22.36 1.25 7.18
CA LYS A 143 -21.24 1.89 6.50
C LYS A 143 -20.03 0.98 6.49
N SER A 144 -19.19 1.17 5.49
CA SER A 144 -17.85 0.60 5.40
C SER A 144 -16.90 1.71 4.95
N GLY A 145 -15.70 1.37 4.54
CA GLY A 145 -14.74 2.36 4.10
C GLY A 145 -13.33 1.81 4.03
N ILE A 146 -12.39 2.72 4.13
CA ILE A 146 -10.97 2.41 4.12
C ILE A 146 -10.29 2.93 5.38
N THR A 147 -9.22 2.25 5.78
CA THR A 147 -8.30 2.70 6.81
C THR A 147 -6.89 2.63 6.28
N ILE A 148 -6.18 3.76 6.30
CA ILE A 148 -4.76 3.82 6.00
C ILE A 148 -4.03 3.98 7.33
N HIS A 149 -3.08 3.11 7.61
CA HIS A 149 -2.41 3.08 8.90
C HIS A 149 -0.95 2.66 8.77
N TYR A 150 -0.13 3.11 9.70
CA TYR A 150 1.23 2.59 9.85
C TYR A 150 1.15 1.17 10.37
N ILE A 151 2.04 0.31 9.90
CA ILE A 151 2.19 -1.01 10.48
C ILE A 151 3.37 -1.04 11.45
N ASN A 152 3.20 -1.85 12.49
CA ASN A 152 4.22 -2.16 13.48
C ASN A 152 4.15 -3.67 13.79
N GLU A 153 4.84 -4.11 14.82
CA GLU A 153 4.88 -5.53 15.20
C GLU A 153 3.49 -6.09 15.54
N ARG A 154 2.53 -5.23 15.91
CA ARG A 154 1.14 -5.61 16.23
C ARG A 154 0.20 -5.49 15.04
N TYR A 155 0.70 -5.05 13.90
CA TYR A 155 -0.02 -4.96 12.63
C TYR A 155 -1.26 -4.06 12.67
N ASP A 156 -2.45 -4.60 12.93
CA ASP A 156 -3.72 -3.86 12.87
C ASP A 156 -3.94 -2.90 14.05
N GLU A 157 -3.00 -2.80 14.96
CA GLU A 157 -3.03 -1.86 16.09
C GLU A 157 -2.13 -0.64 15.86
N GLY A 158 -1.64 -0.46 14.61
CA GLY A 158 -0.82 0.69 14.24
C GLY A 158 -1.62 1.99 14.22
N ASN A 159 -0.90 3.12 14.21
CA ASN A 159 -1.52 4.43 14.17
C ASN A 159 -2.29 4.63 12.87
N ILE A 160 -3.57 4.99 13.01
CA ILE A 160 -4.42 5.34 11.87
C ILE A 160 -4.02 6.71 11.35
N VAL A 161 -3.74 6.78 10.05
CA VAL A 161 -3.39 8.01 9.34
C VAL A 161 -4.62 8.67 8.74
N PHE A 162 -5.52 7.85 8.18
CA PHE A 162 -6.67 8.34 7.45
C PHE A 162 -7.76 7.28 7.37
N GLN A 163 -9.02 7.72 7.45
CA GLN A 163 -10.19 6.89 7.18
C GLN A 163 -11.17 7.65 6.32
N ALA A 164 -11.85 6.94 5.42
CA ALA A 164 -12.97 7.46 4.66
C ALA A 164 -14.08 6.41 4.64
N ALA A 165 -15.32 6.87 4.72
CA ALA A 165 -16.49 5.99 4.81
C ALA A 165 -17.37 6.08 3.57
N CYS A 166 -18.09 4.98 3.30
CA CYS A 166 -19.15 4.92 2.31
C CYS A 166 -20.39 4.24 2.91
N PRO A 167 -21.61 4.56 2.43
CA PRO A 167 -22.80 3.91 2.92
C PRO A 167 -22.90 2.48 2.41
N VAL A 168 -23.42 1.58 3.26
CA VAL A 168 -23.81 0.22 2.88
C VAL A 168 -25.33 0.16 2.95
N LEU A 169 -25.95 -0.07 1.82
CA LEU A 169 -27.40 -0.16 1.71
C LEU A 169 -27.87 -1.58 2.09
N PRO A 170 -29.11 -1.75 2.59
CA PRO A 170 -29.63 -3.08 2.91
C PRO A 170 -29.66 -4.04 1.72
N THR A 171 -29.67 -3.49 0.49
CA THR A 171 -29.70 -4.26 -0.75
C THR A 171 -28.30 -4.50 -1.34
N ASP A 172 -27.25 -3.97 -0.72
CA ASP A 172 -25.88 -4.12 -1.25
C ASP A 172 -25.36 -5.54 -1.08
N SER A 173 -24.82 -6.09 -2.16
CA SER A 173 -24.03 -7.31 -2.12
C SER A 173 -22.60 -7.01 -1.66
N PRO A 174 -21.80 -8.02 -1.29
CA PRO A 174 -20.38 -7.83 -1.04
C PRO A 174 -19.65 -7.15 -2.21
N GLU A 175 -20.02 -7.48 -3.44
CA GLU A 175 -19.45 -6.87 -4.66
C GLU A 175 -19.80 -5.39 -4.78
N ASP A 176 -21.01 -5.00 -4.40
CA ASP A 176 -21.40 -3.57 -4.37
C ASP A 176 -20.58 -2.79 -3.36
N VAL A 177 -20.37 -3.37 -2.17
CA VAL A 177 -19.53 -2.76 -1.13
C VAL A 177 -18.08 -2.65 -1.60
N ALA A 178 -17.56 -3.70 -2.23
CA ALA A 178 -16.20 -3.70 -2.77
C ALA A 178 -15.98 -2.55 -3.76
N LYS A 179 -16.92 -2.30 -4.67
CA LYS A 179 -16.84 -1.19 -5.63
C LYS A 179 -16.76 0.16 -4.95
N LYS A 180 -17.59 0.38 -3.93
CA LYS A 180 -17.59 1.64 -3.17
C LYS A 180 -16.27 1.83 -2.42
N VAL A 181 -15.75 0.78 -1.82
CA VAL A 181 -14.47 0.83 -1.10
C VAL A 181 -13.31 1.06 -2.06
N HIS A 182 -13.29 0.39 -3.21
CA HIS A 182 -12.25 0.61 -4.21
C HIS A 182 -12.25 2.05 -4.74
N ALA A 183 -13.41 2.67 -4.91
CA ALA A 183 -13.51 4.07 -5.29
C ALA A 183 -12.83 4.99 -4.26
N LEU A 184 -13.01 4.70 -2.97
CA LEU A 184 -12.35 5.44 -1.90
C LEU A 184 -10.82 5.22 -1.90
N GLU A 185 -10.37 4.00 -2.17
CA GLU A 185 -8.94 3.69 -2.29
C GLU A 185 -8.30 4.51 -3.40
N TYR A 186 -8.90 4.51 -4.59
CA TYR A 186 -8.39 5.22 -5.75
C TYR A 186 -8.35 6.74 -5.53
N GLU A 187 -9.37 7.28 -4.89
CA GLU A 187 -9.43 8.71 -4.61
C GLU A 187 -8.41 9.15 -3.57
N HIS A 188 -8.26 8.40 -2.48
CA HIS A 188 -7.56 8.87 -1.30
C HIS A 188 -6.15 8.33 -1.13
N PHE A 189 -5.86 7.10 -1.53
CA PHE A 189 -4.59 6.48 -1.17
C PHE A 189 -3.37 7.24 -1.71
N PRO A 190 -3.30 7.59 -2.99
CA PRO A 190 -2.16 8.36 -3.49
C PRO A 190 -1.99 9.71 -2.80
N ARG A 191 -3.09 10.41 -2.53
CA ARG A 191 -3.07 11.71 -1.85
C ARG A 191 -2.57 11.62 -0.42
N VAL A 192 -2.97 10.57 0.29
CA VAL A 192 -2.51 10.33 1.66
C VAL A 192 -1.03 9.99 1.69
N ILE A 193 -0.55 9.16 0.75
CA ILE A 193 0.87 8.87 0.59
C ILE A 193 1.66 10.17 0.38
N GLU A 194 1.20 11.04 -0.50
CA GLU A 194 1.84 12.33 -0.76
C GLU A 194 1.92 13.18 0.50
N ARG A 195 0.84 13.32 1.25
CA ARG A 195 0.82 14.09 2.50
C ARG A 195 1.79 13.53 3.54
N VAL A 196 1.79 12.21 3.71
CA VAL A 196 2.67 11.54 4.66
C VAL A 196 4.15 11.80 4.34
N LEU A 197 4.50 11.72 3.05
CA LEU A 197 5.89 11.89 2.63
C LEU A 197 6.34 13.35 2.56
N CYS A 198 5.43 14.27 2.29
CA CYS A 198 5.72 15.70 2.18
C CYS A 198 5.51 16.46 3.50
N GLY A 199 5.02 15.79 4.54
CA GLY A 199 4.86 16.39 5.87
C GLY A 199 3.70 17.38 5.99
N GLU A 200 2.69 17.25 5.15
CA GLU A 200 1.47 18.07 5.19
C GLU A 200 0.37 17.44 6.04
#